data_9aa2948db4256e1253c25ca449b6bf89
#
_entry.id   9aa2948db4256e1253c25ca449b6bf89
#
_cell.length_a   1.000
_cell.length_b   1.000
_cell.length_c   1.000
_cell.angle_alpha   90.00
_cell.angle_beta   90.00
_cell.angle_gamma   90.00
#
_symmetry.space_group_name_H-M   'P 1'
#
loop_
_entity.id
_entity.type
_entity.pdbx_description
1 polymer ?
#
loop_
_entity_poly.entity_id
_entity_poly.type
_entity_poly.pdbx_seq_one_letter_code
_entity_poly.pdbx_strand_id
1 'polypeptide(L)'
;VGEAWVYAATYAVTQANLDDGGDIENSASVDTAETAPVASNTVATPVTQSPSLSVNKTQVSGPNPVTAAGQTLGYEVALANTGNVTLTGISISDSLTSGAGSSSPAITYSSGDSDSDGDLDIGETWISTESYTSVQADIDTPTNIVNNASVVSNEVPGPTSDPTPPSTPITGTASFTVVKAQSSGPSPVTSLPATIGYSITVTNTGAVTLTAPALTDTLAQGATSLTLTSGPTLASGDSDSDGEIDVGEAWVYAATYAVTQAN
;
A
#
# COMPACT_ATOMS: atom_id res chain seq x y z
N VAL A 1 74.98 -23.28 -21.49
CA VAL A 1 74.80 -23.17 -20.02
C VAL A 1 74.62 -21.70 -19.71
N GLY A 2 73.62 -21.36 -18.91
CA GLY A 2 73.27 -19.99 -18.50
C GLY A 2 72.22 -19.28 -19.38
N GLU A 3 71.54 -19.97 -20.33
CA GLU A 3 70.37 -19.43 -21.03
C GLU A 3 69.21 -19.37 -20.10
N ALA A 4 68.41 -18.33 -20.21
CA ALA A 4 67.11 -18.18 -19.59
C ALA A 4 66.06 -17.98 -20.67
N TRP A 5 65.02 -18.81 -20.67
CA TRP A 5 63.88 -18.69 -21.54
C TRP A 5 62.73 -18.05 -20.78
N VAL A 6 62.10 -17.04 -21.40
CA VAL A 6 60.97 -16.33 -20.80
C VAL A 6 59.73 -16.62 -21.62
N TYR A 7 58.69 -17.07 -20.93
CA TYR A 7 57.38 -17.34 -21.50
C TYR A 7 56.40 -16.33 -20.93
N ALA A 8 55.40 -15.93 -21.74
CA ALA A 8 54.32 -15.06 -21.32
C ALA A 8 52.97 -15.77 -21.54
N ALA A 9 52.07 -15.57 -20.64
CA ALA A 9 50.67 -16.05 -20.69
C ALA A 9 49.75 -14.94 -20.21
N THR A 10 48.50 -14.98 -20.72
CA THR A 10 47.40 -14.07 -20.29
C THR A 10 46.19 -14.88 -19.96
N TYR A 11 45.41 -14.41 -18.98
CA TYR A 11 44.10 -14.93 -18.61
C TYR A 11 43.09 -13.78 -18.58
N ALA A 12 41.94 -13.96 -19.22
CA ALA A 12 40.83 -13.01 -19.16
C ALA A 12 39.94 -13.38 -17.97
N VAL A 13 39.88 -12.54 -16.97
CA VAL A 13 38.99 -12.72 -15.81
C VAL A 13 37.53 -12.64 -16.27
N THR A 14 36.71 -13.56 -15.81
CA THR A 14 35.30 -13.68 -16.13
C THR A 14 34.43 -13.28 -14.93
N GLN A 15 33.12 -13.07 -15.15
CA GLN A 15 32.17 -12.85 -14.08
C GLN A 15 32.17 -14.03 -13.08
N ALA A 16 32.22 -15.26 -13.59
CA ALA A 16 32.27 -16.46 -12.75
C ALA A 16 33.48 -16.46 -11.79
N ASN A 17 34.61 -15.85 -12.14
CA ASN A 17 35.73 -15.70 -11.20
C ASN A 17 35.42 -14.69 -10.08
N LEU A 18 34.67 -13.63 -10.38
CA LEU A 18 34.22 -12.66 -9.37
C LEU A 18 33.19 -13.30 -8.43
N ASP A 19 32.25 -14.05 -8.98
CA ASP A 19 31.20 -14.71 -8.21
C ASP A 19 31.74 -15.82 -7.30
N ASP A 20 32.80 -16.54 -7.74
CA ASP A 20 33.50 -17.54 -6.90
C ASP A 20 34.23 -16.90 -5.70
N GLY A 21 34.80 -15.72 -5.88
CA GLY A 21 35.47 -14.93 -4.84
C GLY A 21 36.83 -15.49 -4.36
N GLY A 22 37.27 -16.63 -4.88
CA GLY A 22 38.56 -17.20 -4.60
C GLY A 22 39.69 -16.52 -5.36
N ASP A 23 40.92 -16.54 -4.84
CA ASP A 23 42.08 -16.03 -5.55
C ASP A 23 42.27 -16.78 -6.87
N ILE A 24 42.65 -16.06 -7.95
CA ILE A 24 43.06 -16.68 -9.22
C ILE A 24 44.50 -17.16 -9.05
N GLU A 25 44.71 -18.46 -9.02
CA GLU A 25 46.00 -19.10 -8.83
C GLU A 25 46.59 -19.55 -10.15
N ASN A 26 47.87 -19.20 -10.39
CA ASN A 26 48.58 -19.62 -11.58
C ASN A 26 49.97 -20.20 -11.24
N SER A 27 50.25 -21.36 -11.79
CA SER A 27 51.53 -22.02 -11.67
C SER A 27 51.93 -22.65 -13.01
N ALA A 28 53.20 -22.86 -13.23
CA ALA A 28 53.75 -23.51 -14.40
C ALA A 28 54.59 -24.72 -14.02
N SER A 29 54.77 -25.63 -14.93
CA SER A 29 55.75 -26.71 -14.77
C SER A 29 56.50 -26.89 -16.09
N VAL A 30 57.79 -27.28 -15.97
CA VAL A 30 58.66 -27.59 -17.10
C VAL A 30 59.33 -28.96 -16.87
N ASP A 31 59.34 -29.74 -17.90
CA ASP A 31 60.11 -30.97 -17.97
C ASP A 31 61.04 -30.96 -19.21
N THR A 32 62.04 -31.82 -19.18
CA THR A 32 62.92 -32.07 -20.32
C THR A 32 63.14 -33.59 -20.46
N ALA A 33 63.74 -34.00 -21.57
CA ALA A 33 64.05 -35.42 -21.79
C ALA A 33 65.00 -36.02 -20.69
N GLU A 34 65.74 -35.14 -20.00
CA GLU A 34 66.74 -35.50 -19.00
C GLU A 34 66.26 -35.35 -17.56
N THR A 35 65.12 -34.62 -17.32
CA THR A 35 64.65 -34.31 -15.95
C THR A 35 63.15 -34.58 -15.83
N ALA A 36 62.73 -34.96 -14.62
CA ALA A 36 61.31 -35.00 -14.28
C ALA A 36 60.71 -33.57 -14.26
N PRO A 37 59.39 -33.40 -14.40
CA PRO A 37 58.71 -32.11 -14.29
C PRO A 37 59.08 -31.37 -13.00
N VAL A 38 59.41 -30.08 -13.15
CA VAL A 38 59.65 -29.16 -12.01
C VAL A 38 58.62 -28.06 -12.06
N ALA A 39 57.85 -27.92 -10.96
CA ALA A 39 56.85 -26.89 -10.84
C ALA A 39 57.44 -25.52 -10.38
N SER A 40 56.84 -24.45 -10.84
CA SER A 40 57.11 -23.12 -10.30
C SER A 40 56.46 -22.91 -8.93
N ASN A 41 56.66 -21.79 -8.30
CA ASN A 41 55.77 -21.24 -7.30
C ASN A 41 54.38 -20.94 -7.91
N THR A 42 53.38 -20.93 -7.07
CA THR A 42 52.03 -20.40 -7.41
C THR A 42 52.03 -18.88 -7.25
N VAL A 43 51.42 -18.19 -8.19
CA VAL A 43 51.11 -16.75 -8.10
C VAL A 43 49.61 -16.64 -7.92
N ALA A 44 49.18 -16.07 -6.76
CA ALA A 44 47.81 -15.79 -6.46
C ALA A 44 47.48 -14.31 -6.79
N THR A 45 46.36 -14.11 -7.47
CA THR A 45 45.78 -12.78 -7.75
C THR A 45 44.46 -12.68 -7.00
N PRO A 46 44.37 -11.83 -5.96
CA PRO A 46 43.18 -11.69 -5.17
C PRO A 46 41.97 -11.21 -5.99
N VAL A 47 40.82 -11.80 -5.71
CA VAL A 47 39.51 -11.36 -6.18
C VAL A 47 38.80 -10.62 -5.05
N THR A 48 38.22 -9.47 -5.35
CA THR A 48 37.47 -8.67 -4.37
C THR A 48 36.02 -8.57 -4.77
N GLN A 49 35.13 -9.11 -3.93
CA GLN A 49 33.69 -9.00 -4.07
C GLN A 49 33.16 -7.74 -3.37
N SER A 50 32.21 -7.07 -3.99
CA SER A 50 31.51 -5.91 -3.46
C SER A 50 30.02 -6.02 -3.85
N PRO A 51 29.28 -6.95 -3.24
CA PRO A 51 27.84 -7.11 -3.52
C PRO A 51 27.09 -5.86 -3.08
N SER A 52 26.16 -5.40 -3.91
CA SER A 52 25.33 -4.23 -3.64
C SER A 52 24.07 -4.28 -4.49
N LEU A 53 22.96 -3.84 -3.94
CA LEU A 53 21.69 -3.71 -4.65
C LEU A 53 21.03 -2.38 -4.32
N SER A 54 20.16 -1.91 -5.21
CA SER A 54 19.30 -0.76 -4.97
C SER A 54 17.84 -1.16 -5.18
N VAL A 55 16.97 -0.56 -4.38
CA VAL A 55 15.51 -0.71 -4.43
C VAL A 55 14.89 0.65 -4.65
N ASN A 56 13.98 0.76 -5.60
CA ASN A 56 13.18 1.96 -5.82
C ASN A 56 11.73 1.54 -6.05
N LYS A 57 10.81 2.08 -5.24
CA LYS A 57 9.39 1.84 -5.36
C LYS A 57 8.66 3.10 -5.77
N THR A 58 7.75 2.99 -6.72
CA THR A 58 6.98 4.12 -7.21
C THR A 58 5.49 3.77 -7.33
N GLN A 59 4.62 4.75 -7.07
CA GLN A 59 3.22 4.64 -7.46
C GLN A 59 3.12 4.92 -8.96
N VAL A 60 2.66 3.95 -9.75
CA VAL A 60 2.57 4.05 -11.21
C VAL A 60 1.15 4.26 -11.72
N SER A 61 0.14 4.02 -10.88
CA SER A 61 -1.26 4.22 -11.24
C SER A 61 -2.13 4.49 -10.01
N GLY A 62 -3.36 4.93 -10.27
CA GLY A 62 -4.35 5.26 -9.25
C GLY A 62 -4.34 6.75 -8.87
N PRO A 63 -5.30 7.17 -8.04
CA PRO A 63 -5.44 8.56 -7.65
C PRO A 63 -4.33 9.01 -6.67
N ASN A 64 -4.03 10.30 -6.71
CA ASN A 64 -3.19 10.98 -5.75
C ASN A 64 -3.69 12.44 -5.62
N PRO A 65 -4.47 12.78 -4.58
CA PRO A 65 -4.80 12.00 -3.38
C PRO A 65 -5.89 10.93 -3.58
N VAL A 66 -5.99 9.98 -2.66
CA VAL A 66 -7.14 9.08 -2.51
C VAL A 66 -8.27 9.85 -1.84
N THR A 67 -9.50 9.72 -2.35
CA THR A 67 -10.67 10.53 -1.92
C THR A 67 -11.86 9.71 -1.44
N ALA A 68 -11.87 8.42 -1.71
CA ALA A 68 -12.94 7.48 -1.33
C ALA A 68 -12.40 6.06 -1.20
N ALA A 69 -13.11 5.21 -0.48
CA ALA A 69 -12.85 3.77 -0.45
C ALA A 69 -13.05 3.13 -1.84
N GLY A 70 -12.38 2.01 -2.08
CA GLY A 70 -12.45 1.27 -3.34
C GLY A 70 -11.54 1.80 -4.45
N GLN A 71 -10.73 2.82 -4.19
CA GLN A 71 -9.77 3.35 -5.17
C GLN A 71 -8.49 2.50 -5.13
N THR A 72 -8.06 2.02 -6.29
CA THR A 72 -6.87 1.16 -6.41
C THR A 72 -5.64 1.96 -6.79
N LEU A 73 -4.55 1.76 -6.05
CA LEU A 73 -3.21 2.27 -6.29
C LEU A 73 -2.36 1.13 -6.84
N GLY A 74 -1.66 1.36 -7.94
CA GLY A 74 -0.70 0.42 -8.50
C GLY A 74 0.72 0.91 -8.23
N TYR A 75 1.60 -0.03 -7.86
CA TYR A 75 3.00 0.24 -7.55
C TYR A 75 3.92 -0.63 -8.40
N GLU A 76 5.11 -0.12 -8.63
CA GLU A 76 6.22 -0.81 -9.26
C GLU A 76 7.44 -0.75 -8.35
N VAL A 77 8.11 -1.89 -8.20
CA VAL A 77 9.39 -2.03 -7.49
C VAL A 77 10.46 -2.35 -8.51
N ALA A 78 11.42 -1.45 -8.65
CA ALA A 78 12.61 -1.65 -9.47
C ALA A 78 13.78 -2.05 -8.56
N LEU A 79 14.36 -3.22 -8.82
CA LEU A 79 15.51 -3.78 -8.12
C LEU A 79 16.68 -3.85 -9.09
N ALA A 80 17.81 -3.21 -8.77
CA ALA A 80 19.00 -3.25 -9.62
C ALA A 80 20.22 -3.76 -8.87
N ASN A 81 21.03 -4.61 -9.52
CA ASN A 81 22.36 -4.98 -9.04
C ASN A 81 23.32 -3.81 -9.29
N THR A 82 23.83 -3.24 -8.21
CA THR A 82 24.80 -2.13 -8.23
C THR A 82 26.19 -2.54 -7.77
N GLY A 83 26.38 -3.84 -7.54
CA GLY A 83 27.65 -4.45 -7.14
C GLY A 83 28.51 -4.93 -8.31
N ASN A 84 29.41 -5.87 -7.99
CA ASN A 84 30.31 -6.51 -8.96
C ASN A 84 30.19 -8.05 -8.97
N VAL A 85 29.20 -8.60 -8.29
CA VAL A 85 28.89 -10.03 -8.27
C VAL A 85 27.41 -10.23 -8.60
N THR A 86 27.08 -11.39 -9.18
CA THR A 86 25.70 -11.84 -9.37
C THR A 86 25.03 -12.01 -8.00
N LEU A 87 23.79 -11.56 -7.87
CA LEU A 87 23.01 -11.67 -6.64
C LEU A 87 22.00 -12.79 -6.75
N THR A 88 22.11 -13.77 -5.85
CA THR A 88 21.28 -14.99 -5.86
C THR A 88 20.28 -15.01 -4.71
N GLY A 89 19.23 -15.83 -4.83
CA GLY A 89 18.25 -16.00 -3.76
C GLY A 89 17.49 -14.71 -3.42
N ILE A 90 17.17 -13.91 -4.40
CA ILE A 90 16.43 -12.65 -4.23
C ILE A 90 15.08 -12.89 -3.56
N SER A 91 14.84 -12.16 -2.46
CA SER A 91 13.55 -12.17 -1.75
C SER A 91 13.09 -10.74 -1.50
N ILE A 92 11.92 -10.40 -2.07
CA ILE A 92 11.28 -9.10 -1.93
C ILE A 92 10.15 -9.21 -0.92
N SER A 93 10.09 -8.28 0.03
CA SER A 93 8.97 -8.12 0.96
C SER A 93 8.39 -6.73 0.85
N ASP A 94 7.09 -6.62 1.11
CA ASP A 94 6.35 -5.37 1.09
C ASP A 94 5.74 -5.03 2.44
N SER A 95 5.65 -3.74 2.72
CA SER A 95 5.02 -3.20 3.93
C SER A 95 4.29 -1.91 3.61
N LEU A 96 2.97 -1.98 3.63
CA LEU A 96 2.09 -0.83 3.46
C LEU A 96 1.48 -0.45 4.81
N THR A 97 1.48 0.85 5.11
CA THR A 97 0.80 1.42 6.27
C THR A 97 -0.18 2.49 5.82
N SER A 98 -1.36 2.52 6.45
CA SER A 98 -2.46 3.42 6.14
C SER A 98 -3.33 3.68 7.37
N GLY A 99 -4.45 4.39 7.21
CA GLY A 99 -5.48 4.56 8.24
C GLY A 99 -6.10 3.24 8.68
N ALA A 100 -6.17 2.26 7.81
CA ALA A 100 -6.63 0.90 8.12
C ALA A 100 -5.60 0.04 8.87
N GLY A 101 -4.38 0.55 9.09
CA GLY A 101 -3.29 -0.18 9.74
C GLY A 101 -2.21 -0.63 8.77
N SER A 102 -1.57 -1.76 9.07
CA SER A 102 -0.48 -2.32 8.25
C SER A 102 -0.94 -3.51 7.45
N SER A 103 -0.47 -3.61 6.21
CA SER A 103 -0.70 -4.74 5.30
C SER A 103 0.58 -5.06 4.52
N SER A 104 0.59 -6.20 3.84
CA SER A 104 1.69 -6.63 2.97
C SER A 104 1.08 -7.09 1.65
N PRO A 105 0.89 -6.18 0.69
CA PRO A 105 0.41 -6.52 -0.64
C PRO A 105 1.30 -7.57 -1.32
N ALA A 106 0.69 -8.41 -2.15
CA ALA A 106 1.42 -9.45 -2.86
C ALA A 106 2.20 -8.85 -4.03
N ILE A 107 3.52 -9.04 -4.02
CA ILE A 107 4.41 -8.62 -5.09
C ILE A 107 4.46 -9.70 -6.17
N THR A 108 4.37 -9.29 -7.43
CA THR A 108 4.47 -10.17 -8.60
C THR A 108 5.62 -9.70 -9.49
N TYR A 109 6.58 -10.59 -9.75
CA TYR A 109 7.64 -10.34 -10.73
C TYR A 109 7.03 -10.11 -12.12
N SER A 110 7.55 -9.13 -12.84
CA SER A 110 7.06 -8.72 -14.16
C SER A 110 8.10 -8.92 -15.27
N SER A 111 9.34 -8.47 -15.06
CA SER A 111 10.38 -8.50 -16.09
C SER A 111 11.76 -8.16 -15.54
N GLY A 112 12.82 -8.34 -16.36
CA GLY A 112 14.15 -7.82 -16.10
C GLY A 112 15.24 -8.89 -16.02
N ASP A 113 14.91 -10.14 -15.76
CA ASP A 113 15.78 -11.30 -15.85
C ASP A 113 15.96 -11.62 -17.36
N SER A 114 17.11 -11.26 -17.90
CA SER A 114 17.35 -11.22 -19.35
C SER A 114 17.67 -12.60 -19.93
N ASP A 115 18.31 -13.46 -19.14
CA ASP A 115 18.67 -14.82 -19.55
C ASP A 115 17.83 -15.90 -18.88
N SER A 116 16.95 -15.51 -17.96
CA SER A 116 15.95 -16.35 -17.29
C SER A 116 16.61 -17.42 -16.40
N ASP A 117 17.70 -17.09 -15.74
CA ASP A 117 18.38 -17.98 -14.81
C ASP A 117 17.89 -17.84 -13.35
N GLY A 118 17.16 -16.75 -13.02
CA GLY A 118 16.59 -16.49 -11.71
C GLY A 118 17.53 -15.78 -10.74
N ASP A 119 18.67 -15.34 -11.21
CA ASP A 119 19.65 -14.55 -10.46
C ASP A 119 19.71 -13.10 -10.99
N LEU A 120 19.98 -12.15 -10.15
CA LEU A 120 20.05 -10.74 -10.55
C LEU A 120 21.48 -10.39 -10.96
N ASP A 121 21.73 -10.41 -12.25
CA ASP A 121 23.03 -10.17 -12.83
C ASP A 121 23.45 -8.70 -12.83
N ILE A 122 24.75 -8.47 -13.04
CA ILE A 122 25.30 -7.14 -13.16
C ILE A 122 24.69 -6.42 -14.38
N GLY A 123 24.10 -5.25 -14.11
CA GLY A 123 23.45 -4.42 -15.13
C GLY A 123 21.99 -4.80 -15.38
N GLU A 124 21.46 -5.84 -14.74
CA GLU A 124 20.03 -6.12 -14.74
C GLU A 124 19.26 -5.20 -13.81
N THR A 125 18.00 -4.98 -14.17
CA THR A 125 17.00 -4.33 -13.33
C THR A 125 15.70 -5.13 -13.40
N TRP A 126 15.34 -5.74 -12.28
CA TRP A 126 14.09 -6.48 -12.18
C TRP A 126 12.95 -5.56 -11.80
N ILE A 127 11.83 -5.76 -12.46
CA ILE A 127 10.59 -5.03 -12.21
C ILE A 127 9.57 -5.98 -11.61
N SER A 128 9.01 -5.60 -10.48
CA SER A 128 7.87 -6.28 -9.87
C SER A 128 6.72 -5.29 -9.69
N THR A 129 5.50 -5.80 -9.68
CA THR A 129 4.29 -4.98 -9.55
C THR A 129 3.42 -5.48 -8.41
N GLU A 130 2.64 -4.56 -7.85
CA GLU A 130 1.63 -4.85 -6.84
C GLU A 130 0.53 -3.80 -6.86
N SER A 131 -0.55 -4.03 -6.11
CA SER A 131 -1.64 -3.08 -5.96
C SER A 131 -2.23 -3.08 -4.56
N TYR A 132 -2.76 -1.93 -4.15
CA TYR A 132 -3.53 -1.75 -2.94
C TYR A 132 -4.86 -1.08 -3.28
N THR A 133 -5.95 -1.57 -2.73
CA THR A 133 -7.27 -0.94 -2.84
C THR A 133 -7.65 -0.36 -1.49
N SER A 134 -7.89 0.96 -1.46
CA SER A 134 -8.27 1.67 -0.24
C SER A 134 -9.58 1.15 0.33
N VAL A 135 -9.66 1.07 1.66
CA VAL A 135 -10.86 0.68 2.40
C VAL A 135 -11.45 1.87 3.15
N GLN A 136 -12.66 1.75 3.69
CA GLN A 136 -13.31 2.86 4.39
C GLN A 136 -12.48 3.36 5.57
N ALA A 137 -11.85 2.47 6.32
CA ALA A 137 -10.98 2.84 7.45
C ALA A 137 -9.81 3.74 7.08
N ASP A 138 -9.30 3.68 5.82
CA ASP A 138 -8.28 4.62 5.34
C ASP A 138 -8.84 6.04 5.24
N ILE A 139 -10.08 6.16 4.80
CA ILE A 139 -10.75 7.45 4.58
C ILE A 139 -11.17 8.08 5.91
N ASP A 140 -11.63 7.25 6.85
CA ASP A 140 -12.10 7.68 8.17
C ASP A 140 -10.93 8.05 9.10
N THR A 141 -9.76 7.45 8.86
CA THR A 141 -8.51 7.77 9.56
C THR A 141 -7.48 8.31 8.56
N PRO A 142 -7.55 9.61 8.16
CA PRO A 142 -6.84 10.14 6.99
C PRO A 142 -5.33 10.31 7.26
N THR A 143 -4.63 9.20 7.40
CA THR A 143 -3.17 9.11 7.36
C THR A 143 -2.74 8.73 5.96
N ASN A 144 -1.58 9.23 5.51
CA ASN A 144 -1.06 8.87 4.19
C ASN A 144 -0.89 7.36 4.05
N ILE A 145 -1.21 6.83 2.88
CA ILE A 145 -0.83 5.48 2.48
C ILE A 145 0.66 5.53 2.13
N VAL A 146 1.49 4.87 2.95
CA VAL A 146 2.94 4.74 2.71
C VAL A 146 3.24 3.30 2.40
N ASN A 147 3.89 3.05 1.27
CA ASN A 147 4.18 1.70 0.81
C ASN A 147 5.68 1.51 0.57
N ASN A 148 6.33 0.61 1.30
CA ASN A 148 7.77 0.38 1.26
C ASN A 148 8.09 -1.06 0.85
N ALA A 149 9.08 -1.22 -0.04
CA ALA A 149 9.66 -2.52 -0.38
C ALA A 149 11.00 -2.71 0.32
N SER A 150 11.29 -3.96 0.68
CA SER A 150 12.55 -4.38 1.25
C SER A 150 13.02 -5.68 0.58
N VAL A 151 14.30 -5.76 0.28
CA VAL A 151 14.91 -6.86 -0.48
C VAL A 151 16.15 -7.39 0.24
N VAL A 152 16.35 -8.70 0.17
CA VAL A 152 17.56 -9.40 0.58
C VAL A 152 18.04 -10.31 -0.55
N SER A 153 19.33 -10.61 -0.58
CA SER A 153 19.93 -11.70 -1.36
C SER A 153 20.87 -12.51 -0.49
N ASN A 154 21.40 -13.61 -1.01
CA ASN A 154 22.41 -14.39 -0.31
C ASN A 154 23.68 -13.58 -0.04
N GLU A 155 24.09 -12.73 -1.00
CA GLU A 155 25.31 -11.90 -0.96
C GLU A 155 25.08 -10.60 -0.17
N VAL A 156 23.82 -10.13 -0.07
CA VAL A 156 23.39 -8.96 0.71
C VAL A 156 22.28 -9.39 1.68
N PRO A 157 22.61 -10.10 2.79
CA PRO A 157 21.62 -10.67 3.69
C PRO A 157 20.92 -9.64 4.59
N GLY A 158 21.45 -8.43 4.70
CA GLY A 158 20.79 -7.32 5.39
C GLY A 158 19.70 -6.69 4.49
N PRO A 159 18.49 -6.40 5.03
CA PRO A 159 17.42 -5.83 4.22
C PRO A 159 17.80 -4.45 3.67
N THR A 160 17.72 -4.31 2.36
CA THR A 160 17.83 -3.03 1.65
C THR A 160 16.43 -2.56 1.29
N SER A 161 16.07 -1.37 1.74
CA SER A 161 14.74 -0.78 1.51
C SER A 161 14.83 0.46 0.65
N ASP A 162 13.71 0.83 0.03
CA ASP A 162 13.60 2.13 -0.66
C ASP A 162 13.82 3.26 0.38
N PRO A 163 14.78 4.17 0.14
CA PRO A 163 15.02 5.30 1.03
C PRO A 163 13.91 6.38 0.99
N THR A 164 13.06 6.35 -0.04
CA THR A 164 11.99 7.34 -0.27
C THR A 164 10.69 6.67 -0.71
N PRO A 165 10.07 5.84 0.15
CA PRO A 165 8.88 5.10 -0.23
C PRO A 165 7.74 6.03 -0.66
N PRO A 166 6.94 5.66 -1.67
CA PRO A 166 5.80 6.45 -2.10
C PRO A 166 4.80 6.67 -0.98
N SER A 167 4.33 7.92 -0.87
CA SER A 167 3.38 8.37 0.15
C SER A 167 2.21 9.08 -0.53
N THR A 168 1.01 8.47 -0.44
CA THR A 168 -0.21 8.97 -1.09
C THR A 168 -1.15 9.58 -0.05
N PRO A 169 -1.48 10.87 -0.13
CA PRO A 169 -2.41 11.53 0.78
C PRO A 169 -3.83 10.98 0.69
N ILE A 170 -4.55 11.05 1.81
CA ILE A 170 -6.00 10.76 1.90
C ILE A 170 -6.72 12.09 2.13
N THR A 171 -7.80 12.35 1.37
CA THR A 171 -8.61 13.58 1.47
C THR A 171 -10.12 13.31 1.37
N GLY A 172 -10.64 12.38 2.15
CA GLY A 172 -12.07 12.13 2.26
C GLY A 172 -12.81 13.36 2.82
N THR A 173 -13.99 13.66 2.28
CA THR A 173 -14.82 14.79 2.74
C THR A 173 -16.10 14.29 3.37
N ALA A 174 -16.47 14.86 4.54
CA ALA A 174 -17.75 14.63 5.19
C ALA A 174 -18.84 15.48 4.54
N SER A 175 -19.99 14.90 4.26
CA SER A 175 -21.19 15.60 3.76
C SER A 175 -22.43 14.81 4.08
N PHE A 176 -23.53 15.49 4.38
CA PHE A 176 -24.84 14.86 4.54
C PHE A 176 -25.97 15.78 4.09
N THR A 177 -27.14 15.20 3.86
CA THR A 177 -28.38 15.91 3.59
C THR A 177 -29.42 15.57 4.65
N VAL A 178 -30.32 16.52 4.93
CA VAL A 178 -31.46 16.31 5.86
C VAL A 178 -32.74 16.69 5.15
N VAL A 179 -33.71 15.77 5.12
CA VAL A 179 -35.03 16.01 4.56
C VAL A 179 -36.10 15.65 5.62
N LYS A 180 -37.00 16.61 5.91
CA LYS A 180 -38.15 16.38 6.80
C LYS A 180 -39.44 16.40 6.02
N ALA A 181 -40.30 15.45 6.31
CA ALA A 181 -41.66 15.34 5.72
C ALA A 181 -42.69 14.97 6.76
N GLN A 182 -43.96 15.35 6.52
CA GLN A 182 -45.10 14.76 7.23
C GLN A 182 -45.31 13.33 6.72
N SER A 183 -45.18 12.33 7.59
CA SER A 183 -45.27 10.93 7.23
C SER A 183 -46.67 10.35 7.46
N SER A 184 -47.44 10.97 8.32
CA SER A 184 -48.82 10.52 8.62
C SER A 184 -49.68 11.63 9.23
N GLY A 185 -50.99 11.40 9.33
CA GLY A 185 -51.95 12.32 9.90
C GLY A 185 -52.60 13.24 8.83
N PRO A 186 -53.63 14.01 9.26
CA PRO A 186 -54.37 14.85 8.34
C PRO A 186 -53.59 16.09 7.87
N SER A 187 -53.78 16.49 6.62
CA SER A 187 -53.28 17.73 6.04
C SER A 187 -54.30 18.29 5.06
N PRO A 188 -55.10 19.31 5.43
CA PRO A 188 -55.08 20.08 6.68
C PRO A 188 -55.73 19.34 7.87
N VAL A 189 -55.41 19.80 9.10
CA VAL A 189 -56.13 19.38 10.30
C VAL A 189 -57.48 20.10 10.33
N THR A 190 -58.57 19.34 10.32
CA THR A 190 -59.96 19.88 10.30
C THR A 190 -60.79 19.42 11.50
N SER A 191 -60.30 18.47 12.27
CA SER A 191 -61.03 17.92 13.45
C SER A 191 -60.03 17.37 14.48
N LEU A 192 -60.50 17.24 15.71
CA LEU A 192 -59.78 16.69 16.85
C LEU A 192 -60.49 15.45 17.40
N PRO A 193 -59.74 14.49 18.01
CA PRO A 193 -58.28 14.49 18.13
C PRO A 193 -57.57 14.19 16.80
N ALA A 194 -56.38 14.73 16.62
CA ALA A 194 -55.54 14.48 15.45
C ALA A 194 -54.08 14.26 15.90
N THR A 195 -53.38 13.36 15.23
CA THR A 195 -51.93 13.18 15.43
C THR A 195 -51.23 13.36 14.10
N ILE A 196 -50.18 14.16 14.10
CA ILE A 196 -49.31 14.37 12.94
C ILE A 196 -48.02 13.60 13.18
N GLY A 197 -47.63 12.76 12.23
CA GLY A 197 -46.36 12.07 12.20
C GLY A 197 -45.38 12.76 11.25
N TYR A 198 -44.13 12.81 11.64
CA TYR A 198 -43.04 13.34 10.84
C TYR A 198 -41.95 12.28 10.64
N SER A 199 -41.36 12.28 9.47
CA SER A 199 -40.11 11.56 9.18
C SER A 199 -38.99 12.57 8.88
N ILE A 200 -37.81 12.30 9.42
CA ILE A 200 -36.60 13.10 9.14
C ILE A 200 -35.59 12.12 8.63
N THR A 201 -35.19 12.27 7.37
CA THR A 201 -34.18 11.42 6.74
C THR A 201 -32.86 12.17 6.69
N VAL A 202 -31.82 11.56 7.27
CA VAL A 202 -30.44 12.04 7.22
C VAL A 202 -29.67 11.07 6.34
N THR A 203 -29.11 11.54 5.23
CA THR A 203 -28.34 10.70 4.29
C THR A 203 -26.91 11.16 4.28
N ASN A 204 -25.96 10.24 4.53
CA ASN A 204 -24.54 10.49 4.31
C ASN A 204 -24.26 10.53 2.81
N THR A 205 -23.84 11.70 2.33
CA THR A 205 -23.48 11.95 0.91
C THR A 205 -21.99 12.19 0.75
N GLY A 206 -21.23 12.05 1.83
CA GLY A 206 -19.76 12.21 1.86
C GLY A 206 -19.01 10.93 1.54
N ALA A 207 -17.72 10.98 1.79
CA ALA A 207 -16.79 9.86 1.64
C ALA A 207 -16.30 9.31 2.99
N VAL A 208 -16.65 9.93 4.12
CA VAL A 208 -16.29 9.48 5.46
C VAL A 208 -17.54 9.06 6.23
N THR A 209 -17.39 8.09 7.12
CA THR A 209 -18.42 7.70 8.08
C THR A 209 -18.68 8.85 9.05
N LEU A 210 -19.96 9.13 9.35
CA LEU A 210 -20.38 10.22 10.24
C LEU A 210 -20.66 9.67 11.63
N THR A 211 -19.82 10.06 12.58
CA THR A 211 -19.91 9.60 13.97
C THR A 211 -20.76 10.53 14.82
N ALA A 212 -21.32 10.00 15.92
CA ALA A 212 -22.07 10.73 16.95
C ALA A 212 -23.16 11.67 16.39
N PRO A 213 -24.08 11.21 15.54
CA PRO A 213 -25.11 12.06 14.97
C PRO A 213 -26.05 12.62 16.08
N ALA A 214 -26.25 13.94 16.09
CA ALA A 214 -27.14 14.62 17.01
C ALA A 214 -28.27 15.32 16.23
N LEU A 215 -29.51 14.87 16.42
CA LEU A 215 -30.67 15.45 15.78
C LEU A 215 -31.49 16.29 16.76
N THR A 216 -31.80 17.52 16.35
CA THR A 216 -32.77 18.39 17.04
C THR A 216 -33.94 18.64 16.14
N ASP A 217 -35.14 18.61 16.71
CA ASP A 217 -36.39 18.91 16.00
C ASP A 217 -37.16 20.01 16.72
N THR A 218 -37.62 21.02 15.97
CA THR A 218 -38.40 22.13 16.47
C THR A 218 -39.77 22.14 15.83
N LEU A 219 -40.81 22.28 16.65
CA LEU A 219 -42.18 22.43 16.21
C LEU A 219 -42.73 23.78 16.70
N ALA A 220 -43.46 24.49 15.84
CA ALA A 220 -44.08 25.75 16.21
C ALA A 220 -45.41 25.94 15.48
N GLN A 221 -46.33 26.70 16.07
CA GLN A 221 -47.53 27.25 15.46
C GLN A 221 -47.50 28.78 15.55
N GLY A 222 -47.36 29.43 14.40
CA GLY A 222 -47.06 30.86 14.37
C GLY A 222 -45.79 31.18 15.14
N ALA A 223 -45.85 32.05 16.14
CA ALA A 223 -44.73 32.40 16.99
C ALA A 223 -44.59 31.54 18.26
N THR A 224 -45.51 30.60 18.47
CA THR A 224 -45.56 29.75 19.67
C THR A 224 -44.79 28.46 19.46
N SER A 225 -43.78 28.22 20.30
CA SER A 225 -43.05 26.96 20.34
C SER A 225 -43.93 25.85 20.91
N LEU A 226 -43.98 24.71 20.24
CA LEU A 226 -44.72 23.52 20.65
C LEU A 226 -43.78 22.39 20.97
N THR A 227 -44.20 21.45 21.81
CA THR A 227 -43.44 20.28 22.20
C THR A 227 -43.94 19.05 21.45
N LEU A 228 -43.08 18.32 20.81
CA LEU A 228 -43.43 17.03 20.21
C LEU A 228 -43.99 16.08 21.28
N THR A 229 -44.95 15.25 20.91
CA THR A 229 -45.51 14.23 21.79
C THR A 229 -44.54 13.06 21.97
N SER A 230 -43.80 12.72 20.91
CA SER A 230 -42.73 11.74 20.97
C SER A 230 -41.69 11.97 19.87
N GLY A 231 -40.45 11.51 20.13
CA GLY A 231 -39.33 11.60 19.19
C GLY A 231 -38.60 12.96 19.24
N PRO A 232 -37.69 13.23 18.28
CA PRO A 232 -37.29 12.30 17.20
C PRO A 232 -36.54 11.09 17.75
N THR A 233 -36.86 9.91 17.25
CA THR A 233 -36.19 8.64 17.56
C THR A 233 -35.80 7.93 16.26
N LEU A 234 -34.64 7.28 16.22
CA LEU A 234 -34.23 6.50 15.07
C LEU A 234 -35.21 5.36 14.83
N ALA A 235 -35.77 5.27 13.64
CA ALA A 235 -36.74 4.27 13.23
C ALA A 235 -36.13 3.21 12.31
N SER A 236 -35.18 3.59 11.45
CA SER A 236 -34.48 2.66 10.55
C SER A 236 -33.28 3.35 9.92
N GLY A 237 -32.41 2.56 9.28
CA GLY A 237 -31.31 3.05 8.44
C GLY A 237 -29.91 2.66 8.92
N ASP A 238 -29.73 2.41 10.21
CA ASP A 238 -28.52 1.84 10.79
C ASP A 238 -28.50 0.34 10.45
N SER A 239 -27.76 0.00 9.38
CA SER A 239 -27.83 -1.32 8.75
C SER A 239 -27.06 -2.39 9.49
N ASP A 240 -25.94 -2.01 10.09
CA ASP A 240 -25.04 -2.89 10.85
C ASP A 240 -25.13 -2.69 12.37
N SER A 241 -25.90 -1.67 12.81
CA SER A 241 -26.19 -1.37 14.20
C SER A 241 -24.96 -0.91 15.00
N ASP A 242 -24.07 -0.17 14.36
CA ASP A 242 -22.86 0.39 14.99
C ASP A 242 -23.09 1.79 15.58
N GLY A 243 -24.19 2.47 15.21
CA GLY A 243 -24.55 3.81 15.69
C GLY A 243 -23.85 4.95 14.93
N GLU A 244 -23.28 4.68 13.79
CA GLU A 244 -22.65 5.63 12.88
C GLU A 244 -23.42 5.69 11.56
N ILE A 245 -23.35 6.81 10.82
CA ILE A 245 -24.00 6.91 9.51
C ILE A 245 -22.95 6.65 8.44
N ASP A 246 -22.91 5.43 7.96
CA ASP A 246 -21.96 5.00 6.95
C ASP A 246 -22.16 5.68 5.60
N VAL A 247 -21.14 5.61 4.75
CA VAL A 247 -21.17 6.19 3.40
C VAL A 247 -22.32 5.55 2.60
N GLY A 248 -23.27 6.42 2.18
CA GLY A 248 -24.46 6.00 1.44
C GLY A 248 -25.65 5.55 2.31
N GLU A 249 -25.49 5.45 3.65
CA GLU A 249 -26.62 5.19 4.52
C GLU A 249 -27.60 6.38 4.60
N ALA A 250 -28.86 6.05 4.83
CA ALA A 250 -29.93 7.01 5.05
C ALA A 250 -30.71 6.63 6.31
N TRP A 251 -30.48 7.34 7.39
CA TRP A 251 -31.19 7.14 8.66
C TRP A 251 -32.51 7.88 8.68
N VAL A 252 -33.57 7.18 9.07
CA VAL A 252 -34.92 7.74 9.20
C VAL A 252 -35.28 7.85 10.67
N TYR A 253 -35.53 9.07 11.11
CA TYR A 253 -36.07 9.36 12.44
C TYR A 253 -37.57 9.61 12.36
N ALA A 254 -38.29 9.18 13.38
CA ALA A 254 -39.74 9.39 13.52
C ALA A 254 -40.04 10.31 14.70
N ALA A 255 -40.97 11.22 14.50
CA ALA A 255 -41.52 12.09 15.55
C ALA A 255 -43.01 12.24 15.40
N THR A 256 -43.71 12.48 16.50
CA THR A 256 -45.19 12.70 16.48
C THR A 256 -45.58 13.91 17.31
N TYR A 257 -46.70 14.53 16.88
CA TYR A 257 -47.35 15.60 17.61
C TYR A 257 -48.86 15.34 17.68
N ALA A 258 -49.40 15.29 18.89
CA ALA A 258 -50.84 15.22 19.13
C ALA A 258 -51.40 16.65 19.17
N VAL A 259 -52.25 16.97 18.20
CA VAL A 259 -52.91 18.27 18.10
C VAL A 259 -54.00 18.34 19.19
N THR A 260 -54.00 19.44 19.92
CA THR A 260 -54.96 19.68 21.01
C THR A 260 -55.88 20.86 20.70
N GLN A 261 -56.95 21.06 21.46
CA GLN A 261 -57.88 22.17 21.29
C GLN A 261 -57.20 23.55 21.57
N ALA A 262 -56.06 23.56 22.25
CA ALA A 262 -55.30 24.75 22.57
C ALA A 262 -54.39 25.23 21.41
N ASN A 263 -54.27 24.41 20.36
CA ASN A 263 -53.47 24.71 19.16
C ASN A 263 -54.27 25.28 17.98
#